data_f6b6f878d2f576a35d5ac5f0335dee87
#
_entry.id   f6b6f878d2f576a35d5ac5f0335dee87
#
_cell.length_a   1.000
_cell.length_b   1.000
_cell.length_c   1.000
_cell.angle_alpha   90.00
_cell.angle_beta   90.00
_cell.angle_gamma   90.00
#
_symmetry.space_group_name_H-M   'P 1'
#
loop_
_entity.id
_entity.type
_entity.pdbx_description
1 polymer ?
#
loop_
_entity_poly.entity_id
_entity_poly.type
_entity_poly.pdbx_seq_one_letter_code
_entity_poly.pdbx_strand_id
1 'polypeptide(L)'
;ENIETLPNIAGILISKDGKIIFESYYNDSYANDIFPVWSVTKSFLSTIVGQAYDMHLIPDPELPLSNFLDYDIDYLDTVSLKSLLTMTSGYIPVDNYVSLSTYDLANAEYWDGPGYFYYQNPACHLVSHVIYHNTGLTPYYFANIHLFPKLGIINPFWEWGWNYINDGGKGLWLKLRDMSKLGQLYLQDGYSGTDQILSSSWIQTATTLASNTGLHPLHGYGYLFWVPDVDSTYFENSFFIMGTGGQNIFVSPRQSLLIATHSHLYPEDINEHANTLFLNVWDNVIPIFKLGDLNTDTRIDILDIIHLSDSIIN
;
A
#
# COMPACT_ATOMS: atom_id res chain seq x y z
N GLU A 1 12.15 22.33 6.18
CA GLU A 1 13.17 21.83 5.22
C GLU A 1 12.57 21.79 3.83
N ASN A 2 13.32 22.21 2.82
CA ASN A 2 12.86 22.26 1.44
C ASN A 2 12.83 20.84 0.87
N ILE A 3 11.71 20.39 0.28
CA ILE A 3 11.57 19.05 -0.33
C ILE A 3 12.69 18.80 -1.37
N GLU A 4 13.11 19.83 -2.10
CA GLU A 4 14.22 19.74 -3.06
C GLU A 4 15.57 19.38 -2.42
N THR A 5 15.73 19.63 -1.13
CA THR A 5 16.96 19.28 -0.40
C THR A 5 16.98 17.84 0.10
N LEU A 6 15.89 17.11 -0.05
CA LEU A 6 15.85 15.68 0.24
C LEU A 6 16.56 14.92 -0.89
N PRO A 7 17.73 14.33 -0.65
CA PRO A 7 18.62 13.85 -1.72
C PRO A 7 18.01 12.74 -2.56
N ASN A 8 16.99 12.06 -2.04
CA ASN A 8 16.45 10.85 -2.65
C ASN A 8 15.08 11.04 -3.29
N ILE A 9 14.43 12.20 -3.13
CA ILE A 9 13.11 12.38 -3.72
C ILE A 9 13.18 12.35 -5.25
N ALA A 10 12.36 11.51 -5.88
CA ALA A 10 12.23 11.42 -7.33
C ALA A 10 10.98 12.16 -7.84
N GLY A 11 9.91 12.16 -7.03
CA GLY A 11 8.70 12.87 -7.38
C GLY A 11 7.68 12.93 -6.26
N ILE A 12 6.82 13.94 -6.33
CA ILE A 12 5.68 14.13 -5.44
C ILE A 12 4.45 14.47 -6.27
N LEU A 13 3.30 13.94 -5.87
CA LEU A 13 2.00 14.21 -6.44
C LEU A 13 1.00 14.46 -5.31
N ILE A 14 0.23 15.55 -5.42
CA ILE A 14 -0.86 15.87 -4.51
C ILE A 14 -2.15 15.93 -5.32
N SER A 15 -3.16 15.18 -4.86
CA SER A 15 -4.52 15.21 -5.40
C SER A 15 -5.50 15.65 -4.33
N LYS A 16 -6.36 16.57 -4.68
CA LYS A 16 -7.45 17.10 -3.85
C LYS A 16 -8.75 17.04 -4.64
N ASP A 17 -9.81 16.52 -4.00
CA ASP A 17 -11.12 16.35 -4.62
C ASP A 17 -11.07 15.65 -6.00
N GLY A 18 -10.21 14.61 -6.10
CA GLY A 18 -10.02 13.81 -7.30
C GLY A 18 -9.23 14.48 -8.42
N LYS A 19 -8.62 15.66 -8.17
CA LYS A 19 -7.81 16.38 -9.15
C LYS A 19 -6.38 16.52 -8.67
N ILE A 20 -5.42 16.27 -9.56
CA ILE A 20 -4.01 16.58 -9.29
C ILE A 20 -3.88 18.12 -9.24
N ILE A 21 -3.45 18.62 -8.09
CA ILE A 21 -3.27 20.04 -7.83
C ILE A 21 -1.79 20.41 -7.78
N PHE A 22 -0.93 19.44 -7.50
CA PHE A 22 0.52 19.61 -7.54
C PHE A 22 1.19 18.32 -8.03
N GLU A 23 2.21 18.45 -8.86
CA GLU A 23 3.05 17.36 -9.31
C GLU A 23 4.41 17.91 -9.70
N SER A 24 5.47 17.37 -9.13
CA SER A 24 6.84 17.77 -9.42
C SER A 24 7.78 16.57 -9.37
N TYR A 25 8.88 16.66 -10.12
CA TYR A 25 9.91 15.65 -10.24
C TYR A 25 11.27 16.25 -9.98
N TYR A 26 12.14 15.52 -9.31
CA TYR A 26 13.43 16.00 -8.79
C TYR A 26 14.53 14.99 -9.11
N ASN A 27 15.78 15.41 -8.94
CA ASN A 27 16.95 14.55 -9.04
C ASN A 27 16.98 13.75 -10.36
N ASP A 28 16.86 14.48 -11.50
CA ASP A 28 16.85 13.93 -12.85
C ASP A 28 15.75 12.90 -13.12
N SER A 29 14.63 12.96 -12.40
CA SER A 29 13.47 12.10 -12.59
C SER A 29 12.37 12.79 -13.39
N TYR A 30 11.57 11.99 -14.09
CA TYR A 30 10.52 12.45 -14.99
C TYR A 30 9.22 11.68 -14.80
N ALA A 31 8.10 12.26 -15.28
CA ALA A 31 6.76 11.71 -15.13
C ALA A 31 6.57 10.28 -15.69
N ASN A 32 7.41 9.88 -16.63
CA ASN A 32 7.33 8.56 -17.25
C ASN A 32 8.29 7.52 -16.65
N ASP A 33 9.10 7.91 -15.69
CA ASP A 33 10.03 6.99 -15.05
C ASP A 33 9.26 5.97 -14.20
N ILE A 34 9.74 4.74 -14.26
CA ILE A 34 9.17 3.60 -13.54
C ILE A 34 10.10 3.24 -12.41
N PHE A 35 9.59 3.19 -11.21
CA PHE A 35 10.31 2.86 -10.00
C PHE A 35 9.80 1.57 -9.37
N PRO A 36 10.66 0.78 -8.69
CA PRO A 36 10.18 -0.27 -7.82
C PRO A 36 9.40 0.37 -6.68
N VAL A 37 8.13 0.00 -6.54
CA VAL A 37 7.28 0.58 -5.49
C VAL A 37 7.41 -0.16 -4.15
N TRP A 38 8.27 -1.17 -4.11
CA TRP A 38 8.57 -1.97 -2.91
C TRP A 38 7.29 -2.44 -2.20
N SER A 39 7.18 -2.21 -0.90
CA SER A 39 6.05 -2.71 -0.11
C SER A 39 4.70 -2.05 -0.42
N VAL A 40 4.63 -1.02 -1.25
CA VAL A 40 3.37 -0.56 -1.87
C VAL A 40 2.70 -1.72 -2.64
N THR A 41 3.48 -2.66 -3.17
CA THR A 41 3.03 -3.92 -3.76
C THR A 41 2.01 -4.65 -2.90
N LYS A 42 2.19 -4.66 -1.58
CA LYS A 42 1.30 -5.34 -0.63
C LYS A 42 -0.13 -4.81 -0.68
N SER A 43 -0.30 -3.49 -0.80
CA SER A 43 -1.63 -2.89 -0.86
C SER A 43 -2.31 -3.13 -2.21
N PHE A 44 -1.54 -3.22 -3.31
CA PHE A 44 -2.06 -3.75 -4.57
C PHE A 44 -2.50 -5.21 -4.44
N LEU A 45 -1.70 -6.03 -3.77
CA LEU A 45 -2.06 -7.42 -3.48
C LEU A 45 -3.35 -7.52 -2.66
N SER A 46 -3.48 -6.74 -1.57
CA SER A 46 -4.72 -6.67 -0.79
C SER A 46 -5.92 -6.30 -1.67
N THR A 47 -5.75 -5.34 -2.57
CA THR A 47 -6.82 -4.89 -3.47
C THR A 47 -7.29 -6.03 -4.39
N ILE A 48 -6.38 -6.80 -4.98
CA ILE A 48 -6.78 -7.95 -5.83
C ILE A 48 -7.35 -9.12 -5.02
N VAL A 49 -6.94 -9.28 -3.76
CA VAL A 49 -7.62 -10.22 -2.83
C VAL A 49 -9.06 -9.79 -2.61
N GLY A 50 -9.30 -8.49 -2.38
CA GLY A 50 -10.64 -7.94 -2.23
C GLY A 50 -11.50 -8.14 -3.48
N GLN A 51 -10.94 -7.90 -4.66
CA GLN A 51 -11.64 -8.17 -5.92
C GLN A 51 -11.97 -9.65 -6.09
N ALA A 52 -11.03 -10.56 -5.77
CA ALA A 52 -11.28 -12.00 -5.85
C ALA A 52 -12.37 -12.45 -4.86
N TYR A 53 -12.41 -11.83 -3.67
CA TYR A 53 -13.47 -12.06 -2.68
C TYR A 53 -14.83 -11.52 -3.17
N ASP A 54 -14.89 -10.28 -3.66
CA ASP A 54 -16.11 -9.68 -4.21
C ASP A 54 -16.67 -10.48 -5.40
N MET A 55 -15.79 -11.11 -6.17
CA MET A 55 -16.14 -12.00 -7.29
C MET A 55 -16.48 -13.43 -6.87
N HIS A 56 -16.46 -13.75 -5.57
CA HIS A 56 -16.66 -15.09 -5.03
C HIS A 56 -15.69 -16.17 -5.57
N LEU A 57 -14.48 -15.75 -5.91
CA LEU A 57 -13.40 -16.63 -6.37
C LEU A 57 -12.55 -17.17 -5.22
N ILE A 58 -12.59 -16.51 -4.07
CA ILE A 58 -11.96 -16.97 -2.83
C ILE A 58 -13.00 -16.99 -1.69
N PRO A 59 -12.83 -17.87 -0.69
CA PRO A 59 -13.65 -17.88 0.51
C PRO A 59 -13.48 -16.61 1.37
N ASP A 60 -14.27 -16.52 2.45
CA ASP A 60 -14.14 -15.46 3.44
C ASP A 60 -12.73 -15.46 4.05
N PRO A 61 -12.00 -14.31 4.06
CA PRO A 61 -10.67 -14.21 4.65
C PRO A 61 -10.57 -14.57 6.14
N GLU A 62 -11.66 -14.58 6.87
CA GLU A 62 -11.71 -15.02 8.28
C GLU A 62 -11.54 -16.53 8.42
N LEU A 63 -11.79 -17.30 7.36
CA LEU A 63 -11.68 -18.76 7.40
C LEU A 63 -10.20 -19.20 7.42
N PRO A 64 -9.92 -20.38 8.00
CA PRO A 64 -8.60 -20.99 7.99
C PRO A 64 -8.03 -21.16 6.58
N LEU A 65 -6.71 -21.09 6.46
CA LEU A 65 -6.00 -21.23 5.17
C LEU A 65 -6.23 -22.59 4.52
N SER A 66 -6.59 -23.62 5.26
CA SER A 66 -7.03 -24.93 4.72
C SER A 66 -8.26 -24.83 3.80
N ASN A 67 -9.02 -23.75 3.86
CA ASN A 67 -10.10 -23.47 2.90
C ASN A 67 -9.61 -22.88 1.56
N PHE A 68 -8.35 -22.47 1.49
CA PHE A 68 -7.75 -21.82 0.32
C PHE A 68 -6.66 -22.68 -0.32
N LEU A 69 -6.01 -23.54 0.46
CA LEU A 69 -4.85 -24.34 0.08
C LEU A 69 -5.11 -25.79 0.51
N ASP A 70 -5.16 -26.70 -0.45
CA ASP A 70 -5.40 -28.13 -0.23
C ASP A 70 -4.07 -28.85 0.08
N TYR A 71 -3.55 -28.66 1.28
CA TYR A 71 -2.37 -29.34 1.79
C TYR A 71 -2.64 -29.91 3.18
N ASP A 72 -2.10 -31.10 3.44
CA ASP A 72 -2.14 -31.75 4.75
C ASP A 72 -1.08 -31.14 5.68
N ILE A 73 -1.38 -29.96 6.20
CA ILE A 73 -0.52 -29.13 7.08
C ILE A 73 -1.40 -28.63 8.22
N ASP A 74 -1.20 -29.15 9.43
CA ASP A 74 -2.02 -28.83 10.62
C ASP A 74 -2.12 -27.32 10.89
N TYR A 75 -1.07 -26.55 10.61
CA TYR A 75 -1.05 -25.12 10.87
C TYR A 75 -2.04 -24.34 10.01
N LEU A 76 -2.39 -24.82 8.81
CA LEU A 76 -3.37 -24.18 7.94
C LEU A 76 -4.78 -24.14 8.55
N ASP A 77 -5.08 -25.02 9.50
CA ASP A 77 -6.36 -25.00 10.22
C ASP A 77 -6.40 -23.95 11.34
N THR A 78 -5.25 -23.40 11.72
CA THR A 78 -5.12 -22.46 12.85
C THR A 78 -4.88 -21.02 12.39
N VAL A 79 -4.39 -20.82 11.16
CA VAL A 79 -4.06 -19.51 10.58
C VAL A 79 -5.05 -19.15 9.49
N SER A 80 -5.58 -17.92 9.48
CA SER A 80 -6.53 -17.46 8.46
C SER A 80 -5.84 -16.61 7.39
N LEU A 81 -6.50 -16.40 6.24
CA LEU A 81 -6.04 -15.44 5.24
C LEU A 81 -5.97 -14.03 5.83
N LYS A 82 -6.92 -13.67 6.70
CA LYS A 82 -6.89 -12.42 7.46
C LYS A 82 -5.59 -12.27 8.25
N SER A 83 -5.13 -13.31 8.93
CA SER A 83 -3.90 -13.20 9.73
C SER A 83 -2.65 -13.01 8.88
N LEU A 84 -2.61 -13.46 7.62
CA LEU A 84 -1.58 -13.08 6.66
C LEU A 84 -1.69 -11.60 6.27
N LEU A 85 -2.91 -11.15 5.95
CA LEU A 85 -3.17 -9.76 5.54
C LEU A 85 -2.90 -8.74 6.65
N THR A 86 -3.06 -9.14 7.92
CA THR A 86 -2.82 -8.28 9.10
C THR A 86 -1.44 -8.45 9.72
N MET A 87 -0.57 -9.26 9.09
CA MET A 87 0.79 -9.54 9.59
C MET A 87 0.79 -10.18 11.00
N THR A 88 -0.20 -11.00 11.30
CA THR A 88 -0.37 -11.66 12.61
C THR A 88 -0.38 -13.17 12.50
N SER A 89 0.08 -13.73 11.40
CA SER A 89 0.03 -15.16 11.14
C SER A 89 0.93 -16.02 12.01
N GLY A 90 1.94 -15.45 12.66
CA GLY A 90 2.92 -16.18 13.48
C GLY A 90 4.02 -16.89 12.68
N TYR A 91 3.98 -16.90 11.35
CA TYR A 91 5.08 -17.46 10.56
C TYR A 91 6.39 -16.76 10.85
N ILE A 92 7.48 -17.55 10.93
CA ILE A 92 8.84 -17.01 11.05
C ILE A 92 9.34 -16.58 9.67
N PRO A 93 10.02 -15.43 9.56
CA PRO A 93 10.60 -15.00 8.30
C PRO A 93 11.55 -16.03 7.72
N VAL A 94 11.42 -16.29 6.44
CA VAL A 94 12.25 -17.24 5.68
C VAL A 94 13.01 -16.49 4.60
N ASP A 95 14.32 -16.71 4.53
CA ASP A 95 15.15 -16.19 3.45
C ASP A 95 14.81 -16.87 2.12
N ASN A 96 14.99 -16.12 1.02
CA ASN A 96 14.69 -16.61 -0.34
C ASN A 96 13.25 -17.14 -0.53
N TYR A 97 12.30 -16.61 0.24
CA TYR A 97 10.88 -17.04 0.22
C TYR A 97 10.27 -17.07 -1.20
N VAL A 98 10.72 -16.19 -2.10
CA VAL A 98 10.25 -16.15 -3.50
C VAL A 98 10.62 -17.38 -4.32
N SER A 99 11.52 -18.21 -3.83
CA SER A 99 11.90 -19.48 -4.47
C SER A 99 11.18 -20.70 -3.89
N LEU A 100 10.42 -20.52 -2.82
CA LEU A 100 9.73 -21.62 -2.16
C LEU A 100 8.44 -22.00 -2.89
N SER A 101 8.09 -23.29 -2.84
CA SER A 101 6.78 -23.75 -3.29
C SER A 101 5.68 -23.29 -2.35
N THR A 102 4.41 -23.40 -2.79
CA THR A 102 3.28 -23.13 -1.91
C THR A 102 3.32 -24.00 -0.66
N TYR A 103 3.67 -25.28 -0.82
CA TYR A 103 3.79 -26.20 0.30
C TYR A 103 4.87 -25.76 1.30
N ASP A 104 6.08 -25.42 0.80
CA ASP A 104 7.18 -25.02 1.68
C ASP A 104 6.88 -23.71 2.43
N LEU A 105 6.21 -22.74 1.77
CA LEU A 105 5.77 -21.50 2.42
C LEU A 105 4.69 -21.76 3.48
N ALA A 106 3.73 -22.60 3.15
CA ALA A 106 2.63 -22.91 4.04
C ALA A 106 3.05 -23.78 5.24
N ASN A 107 4.12 -24.58 5.06
CA ASN A 107 4.72 -25.42 6.09
C ASN A 107 5.97 -24.79 6.74
N ALA A 108 6.18 -23.50 6.56
CA ALA A 108 7.28 -22.79 7.20
C ALA A 108 7.11 -22.78 8.72
N GLU A 109 8.24 -22.62 9.42
CA GLU A 109 8.23 -22.52 10.89
C GLU A 109 7.36 -21.35 11.36
N TYR A 110 6.76 -21.48 12.53
CA TYR A 110 5.95 -20.46 13.17
C TYR A 110 6.26 -20.41 14.68
N TRP A 111 5.95 -19.25 15.27
CA TRP A 111 6.02 -19.08 16.72
C TRP A 111 4.80 -19.71 17.40
N ASP A 112 4.34 -19.16 18.51
CA ASP A 112 3.26 -19.69 19.33
C ASP A 112 1.84 -19.59 18.72
N GLY A 113 1.73 -19.40 17.39
CA GLY A 113 0.47 -19.24 16.67
C GLY A 113 0.17 -17.79 16.27
N PRO A 114 -0.99 -17.55 15.61
CA PRO A 114 -1.38 -16.22 15.17
C PRO A 114 -1.72 -15.30 16.35
N GLY A 115 -1.52 -13.98 16.15
CA GLY A 115 -1.94 -12.95 17.11
C GLY A 115 -1.02 -11.77 17.27
N TYR A 116 0.29 -11.95 17.18
CA TYR A 116 1.26 -10.87 17.31
C TYR A 116 1.62 -10.28 15.94
N PHE A 117 1.65 -8.97 15.83
CA PHE A 117 2.09 -8.28 14.61
C PHE A 117 3.58 -8.51 14.37
N TYR A 118 3.88 -9.04 13.21
CA TYR A 118 5.25 -9.15 12.71
C TYR A 118 5.30 -8.89 11.20
N TYR A 119 5.87 -7.74 10.82
CA TYR A 119 5.94 -7.33 9.43
C TYR A 119 6.92 -8.18 8.63
N GLN A 120 6.43 -8.88 7.58
CA GLN A 120 7.24 -9.81 6.82
C GLN A 120 6.76 -9.98 5.37
N ASN A 121 7.69 -10.27 4.47
CA ASN A 121 7.38 -10.52 3.05
C ASN A 121 6.86 -11.95 2.77
N PRO A 122 7.37 -13.02 3.43
CA PRO A 122 6.91 -14.38 3.18
C PRO A 122 5.40 -14.57 3.31
N ALA A 123 4.78 -14.00 4.34
CA ALA A 123 3.33 -14.04 4.51
C ALA A 123 2.60 -13.43 3.31
N CYS A 124 3.07 -12.29 2.79
CA CYS A 124 2.49 -11.67 1.60
C CYS A 124 2.70 -12.52 0.34
N HIS A 125 3.86 -13.18 0.24
CA HIS A 125 4.08 -14.09 -0.90
C HIS A 125 3.17 -15.32 -0.83
N LEU A 126 2.86 -15.83 0.36
CA LEU A 126 1.84 -16.87 0.54
C LEU A 126 0.45 -16.39 0.10
N VAL A 127 0.09 -15.12 0.33
CA VAL A 127 -1.15 -14.53 -0.22
C VAL A 127 -1.15 -14.55 -1.74
N SER A 128 0.00 -14.30 -2.41
CA SER A 128 0.12 -14.46 -3.87
C SER A 128 -0.20 -15.88 -4.33
N HIS A 129 0.26 -16.87 -3.58
CA HIS A 129 -0.05 -18.27 -3.84
C HIS A 129 -1.54 -18.59 -3.61
N VAL A 130 -2.16 -18.02 -2.57
CA VAL A 130 -3.61 -18.13 -2.35
C VAL A 130 -4.39 -17.61 -3.56
N ILE A 131 -4.04 -16.44 -4.10
CA ILE A 131 -4.67 -15.92 -5.32
C ILE A 131 -4.51 -16.92 -6.47
N TYR A 132 -3.29 -17.41 -6.70
CA TYR A 132 -3.03 -18.35 -7.79
C TYR A 132 -3.83 -19.66 -7.66
N HIS A 133 -3.84 -20.25 -6.48
CA HIS A 133 -4.52 -21.54 -6.24
C HIS A 133 -6.04 -21.45 -6.41
N ASN A 134 -6.63 -20.33 -6.03
CA ASN A 134 -8.08 -20.16 -6.06
C ASN A 134 -8.61 -19.58 -7.37
N THR A 135 -7.79 -18.83 -8.11
CA THR A 135 -8.24 -18.17 -9.36
C THR A 135 -7.65 -18.77 -10.63
N GLY A 136 -6.59 -19.57 -10.51
CA GLY A 136 -5.77 -20.03 -11.63
C GLY A 136 -4.90 -18.96 -12.27
N LEU A 137 -4.91 -17.73 -11.73
CA LEU A 137 -4.18 -16.57 -12.24
C LEU A 137 -3.14 -16.11 -11.21
N THR A 138 -1.93 -15.81 -11.67
CA THR A 138 -0.96 -15.18 -10.78
C THR A 138 -1.38 -13.74 -10.45
N PRO A 139 -0.86 -13.12 -9.37
CA PRO A 139 -1.21 -11.74 -9.02
C PRO A 139 -1.13 -10.76 -10.18
N TYR A 140 -0.08 -10.84 -11.00
CA TYR A 140 0.08 -9.98 -12.17
C TYR A 140 -1.02 -10.21 -13.20
N TYR A 141 -1.32 -11.46 -13.57
CA TYR A 141 -2.35 -11.74 -14.55
C TYR A 141 -3.74 -11.40 -14.03
N PHE A 142 -4.03 -11.66 -12.76
CA PHE A 142 -5.29 -11.27 -12.15
C PHE A 142 -5.45 -9.73 -12.18
N ALA A 143 -4.44 -9.00 -11.73
CA ALA A 143 -4.46 -7.53 -11.74
C ALA A 143 -4.56 -6.96 -13.17
N ASN A 144 -3.91 -7.60 -14.14
CA ASN A 144 -3.91 -7.17 -15.54
C ASN A 144 -5.27 -7.36 -16.23
N ILE A 145 -6.12 -8.21 -15.70
CA ILE A 145 -7.49 -8.42 -16.17
C ILE A 145 -8.46 -7.52 -15.39
N HIS A 146 -8.34 -7.46 -14.06
CA HIS A 146 -9.39 -6.95 -13.20
C HIS A 146 -9.10 -5.56 -12.59
N LEU A 147 -7.82 -5.17 -12.43
CA LEU A 147 -7.44 -3.94 -11.74
C LEU A 147 -6.77 -2.91 -12.65
N PHE A 148 -5.62 -3.24 -13.25
CA PHE A 148 -4.79 -2.28 -13.97
C PHE A 148 -5.51 -1.57 -15.13
N PRO A 149 -6.24 -2.27 -16.02
CA PRO A 149 -6.98 -1.60 -17.11
C PRO A 149 -8.09 -0.68 -16.58
N LYS A 150 -8.74 -1.05 -15.49
CA LYS A 150 -9.80 -0.26 -14.86
C LYS A 150 -9.28 1.03 -14.25
N LEU A 151 -8.02 1.03 -13.78
CA LEU A 151 -7.32 2.20 -13.30
C LEU A 151 -6.57 2.95 -14.39
N GLY A 152 -6.58 2.46 -15.64
CA GLY A 152 -5.78 3.03 -16.74
C GLY A 152 -4.28 2.96 -16.45
N ILE A 153 -3.82 1.91 -15.77
CA ILE A 153 -2.40 1.57 -15.59
C ILE A 153 -1.97 0.74 -16.79
N ILE A 154 -0.98 1.23 -17.52
CA ILE A 154 -0.53 0.63 -18.77
C ILE A 154 0.89 0.12 -18.63
N ASN A 155 1.11 -1.14 -19.01
CA ASN A 155 2.42 -1.82 -18.94
C ASN A 155 3.08 -1.80 -17.56
N PRO A 156 2.37 -2.16 -16.48
CA PRO A 156 3.01 -2.38 -15.18
C PRO A 156 3.95 -3.58 -15.29
N PHE A 157 4.98 -3.58 -14.45
CA PHE A 157 5.85 -4.76 -14.32
C PHE A 157 5.77 -5.27 -12.88
N TRP A 158 5.66 -6.60 -12.71
CA TRP A 158 5.63 -7.25 -11.41
C TRP A 158 6.58 -8.44 -11.42
N GLU A 159 7.60 -8.38 -10.60
CA GLU A 159 8.65 -9.41 -10.51
C GLU A 159 8.07 -10.79 -10.22
N TRP A 160 8.70 -11.81 -10.82
CA TRP A 160 8.34 -13.21 -10.65
C TRP A 160 9.24 -13.87 -9.61
N GLY A 161 8.68 -14.71 -8.77
CA GLY A 161 9.43 -15.71 -8.02
C GLY A 161 9.87 -16.87 -8.93
N TRP A 162 10.71 -17.73 -8.40
CA TRP A 162 11.20 -18.91 -9.13
C TRP A 162 10.10 -19.92 -9.51
N ASN A 163 9.00 -19.91 -8.78
CA ASN A 163 7.79 -20.70 -9.01
C ASN A 163 6.80 -20.06 -9.99
N TYR A 164 7.21 -19.01 -10.69
CA TYR A 164 6.36 -18.22 -11.62
C TYR A 164 5.17 -17.55 -10.95
N ILE A 165 5.19 -17.35 -9.64
CA ILE A 165 4.20 -16.55 -8.92
C ILE A 165 4.84 -15.22 -8.55
N ASN A 166 4.10 -14.11 -8.74
CA ASN A 166 4.64 -12.78 -8.50
C ASN A 166 4.92 -12.55 -7.02
N ASP A 167 6.01 -11.84 -6.71
CA ASP A 167 6.37 -11.50 -5.34
C ASP A 167 5.30 -10.59 -4.70
N GLY A 168 4.58 -11.12 -3.72
CA GLY A 168 3.51 -10.37 -3.04
C GLY A 168 4.01 -9.38 -2.00
N GLY A 169 5.26 -9.50 -1.58
CA GLY A 169 5.87 -8.61 -0.58
C GLY A 169 6.44 -7.33 -1.17
N LYS A 170 6.92 -7.41 -2.42
CA LYS A 170 7.56 -6.33 -3.18
C LYS A 170 7.60 -6.75 -4.66
N GLY A 171 8.14 -5.97 -5.53
CA GLY A 171 8.37 -6.41 -6.90
C GLY A 171 7.47 -5.76 -7.94
N LEU A 172 6.49 -4.97 -7.54
CA LEU A 172 5.72 -4.15 -8.47
C LEU A 172 6.50 -2.88 -8.83
N TRP A 173 6.46 -2.50 -10.12
CA TRP A 173 7.13 -1.33 -10.67
C TRP A 173 6.10 -0.45 -11.37
N LEU A 174 6.02 0.80 -10.96
CA LEU A 174 5.02 1.76 -11.45
C LEU A 174 5.63 3.14 -11.64
N LYS A 175 4.94 3.98 -12.41
CA LYS A 175 5.12 5.42 -12.42
C LYS A 175 4.44 6.02 -11.18
N LEU A 176 4.85 7.21 -10.78
CA LEU A 176 4.24 7.93 -9.65
C LEU A 176 2.72 8.08 -9.82
N ARG A 177 2.28 8.53 -11.00
CA ARG A 177 0.84 8.66 -11.31
C ARG A 177 0.11 7.33 -11.25
N ASP A 178 0.73 6.24 -11.73
CA ASP A 178 0.10 4.93 -11.72
C ASP A 178 0.01 4.37 -10.29
N MET A 179 1.03 4.59 -9.48
CA MET A 179 1.02 4.23 -8.06
C MET A 179 -0.08 4.99 -7.30
N SER A 180 -0.24 6.30 -7.54
CA SER A 180 -1.25 7.13 -6.88
C SER A 180 -2.70 6.72 -7.19
N LYS A 181 -2.95 6.05 -8.32
CA LYS A 181 -4.29 5.57 -8.70
C LYS A 181 -4.87 4.56 -7.72
N LEU A 182 -4.03 3.80 -7.00
CA LEU A 182 -4.51 2.94 -5.92
C LEU A 182 -5.14 3.77 -4.80
N GLY A 183 -4.45 4.79 -4.31
CA GLY A 183 -5.01 5.68 -3.29
C GLY A 183 -6.27 6.40 -3.77
N GLN A 184 -6.31 6.79 -5.05
CA GLN A 184 -7.49 7.42 -5.65
C GLN A 184 -8.70 6.46 -5.69
N LEU A 185 -8.49 5.17 -6.00
CA LEU A 185 -9.53 4.14 -5.94
C LEU A 185 -10.16 4.06 -4.54
N TYR A 186 -9.33 4.09 -3.50
CA TYR A 186 -9.81 4.05 -2.12
C TYR A 186 -10.52 5.34 -1.70
N LEU A 187 -10.06 6.51 -2.17
CA LEU A 187 -10.78 7.77 -1.98
C LEU A 187 -12.15 7.80 -2.66
N GLN A 188 -12.31 7.06 -3.74
CA GLN A 188 -13.54 6.97 -4.51
C GLN A 188 -14.41 5.76 -4.12
N ASP A 189 -14.18 5.22 -2.92
CA ASP A 189 -14.97 4.11 -2.37
C ASP A 189 -15.06 2.91 -3.34
N GLY A 190 -13.95 2.60 -4.02
CA GLY A 190 -13.83 1.48 -4.95
C GLY A 190 -14.34 1.73 -6.36
N TYR A 191 -14.72 2.97 -6.67
CA TYR A 191 -15.16 3.32 -8.02
C TYR A 191 -14.00 3.81 -8.90
N SER A 192 -14.02 3.41 -10.17
CA SER A 192 -13.22 3.96 -11.25
C SER A 192 -14.17 4.44 -12.35
N GLY A 193 -14.35 5.74 -12.46
CA GLY A 193 -15.43 6.30 -13.27
C GLY A 193 -16.80 5.89 -12.71
N THR A 194 -17.59 5.17 -13.49
CA THR A 194 -18.92 4.66 -13.09
C THR A 194 -18.89 3.22 -12.57
N ASP A 195 -17.77 2.53 -12.74
CA ASP A 195 -17.63 1.11 -12.41
C ASP A 195 -17.13 0.96 -10.97
N GLN A 196 -17.85 0.27 -10.12
CA GLN A 196 -17.35 -0.19 -8.84
C GLN A 196 -16.49 -1.44 -9.07
N ILE A 197 -15.20 -1.33 -8.86
CA ILE A 197 -14.23 -2.40 -9.10
C ILE A 197 -13.69 -3.04 -7.82
N LEU A 198 -14.06 -2.48 -6.67
CA LEU A 198 -13.78 -2.99 -5.33
C LEU A 198 -14.93 -2.58 -4.40
N SER A 199 -15.39 -3.46 -3.54
CA SER A 199 -16.49 -3.13 -2.62
C SER A 199 -16.07 -2.13 -1.54
N SER A 200 -17.01 -1.26 -1.14
CA SER A 200 -16.83 -0.34 0.00
C SER A 200 -16.55 -1.10 1.30
N SER A 201 -17.13 -2.29 1.46
CA SER A 201 -16.90 -3.13 2.63
C SER A 201 -15.46 -3.63 2.70
N TRP A 202 -14.85 -4.03 1.57
CA TRP A 202 -13.44 -4.38 1.56
C TRP A 202 -12.55 -3.19 1.91
N ILE A 203 -12.82 -2.01 1.30
CA ILE A 203 -12.06 -0.79 1.58
C ILE A 203 -12.08 -0.48 3.08
N GLN A 204 -13.27 -0.46 3.67
CA GLN A 204 -13.44 -0.21 5.11
C GLN A 204 -12.66 -1.22 5.95
N THR A 205 -12.78 -2.51 5.66
CA THR A 205 -12.06 -3.57 6.38
C THR A 205 -10.56 -3.43 6.23
N ALA A 206 -10.08 -3.19 5.00
CA ALA A 206 -8.66 -3.14 4.70
C ALA A 206 -7.93 -1.93 5.32
N THR A 207 -8.63 -0.81 5.48
CA THR A 207 -8.05 0.44 6.00
C THR A 207 -8.43 0.75 7.45
N THR A 208 -9.06 -0.20 8.15
CA THR A 208 -9.38 -0.10 9.59
C THR A 208 -8.35 -0.87 10.41
N LEU A 209 -8.13 -0.40 11.64
CA LEU A 209 -7.23 -1.04 12.60
C LEU A 209 -7.65 -2.50 12.85
N ALA A 210 -6.80 -3.44 12.46
CA ALA A 210 -6.96 -4.87 12.70
C ALA A 210 -5.87 -5.42 13.64
N SER A 211 -4.67 -4.87 13.61
CA SER A 211 -3.57 -5.25 14.50
C SER A 211 -2.78 -4.03 14.96
N ASN A 212 -2.21 -4.11 16.18
CA ASN A 212 -1.36 -3.06 16.74
C ASN A 212 0.10 -3.36 16.39
N THR A 213 0.79 -2.42 15.77
CA THR A 213 2.18 -2.57 15.35
C THR A 213 3.20 -2.26 16.46
N GLY A 214 2.80 -1.47 17.46
CA GLY A 214 3.71 -0.89 18.45
C GLY A 214 4.60 0.23 17.93
N LEU A 215 4.42 0.69 16.69
CA LEU A 215 5.25 1.72 16.04
C LEU A 215 4.52 3.06 16.01
N HIS A 216 5.16 4.13 16.51
CA HIS A 216 4.61 5.48 16.44
C HIS A 216 5.13 6.21 15.18
N PRO A 217 4.31 6.97 14.44
CA PRO A 217 2.86 7.22 14.57
C PRO A 217 1.98 6.18 13.87
N LEU A 218 2.51 5.07 13.39
CA LEU A 218 1.81 4.04 12.64
C LEU A 218 1.42 2.86 13.55
N HIS A 219 0.63 3.13 14.58
CA HIS A 219 0.29 2.12 15.59
C HIS A 219 -0.61 1.00 15.07
N GLY A 220 -1.32 1.23 13.97
CA GLY A 220 -2.28 0.30 13.41
C GLY A 220 -1.86 -0.30 12.08
N TYR A 221 -2.37 -1.50 11.81
CA TYR A 221 -2.27 -2.16 10.53
C TYR A 221 -3.60 -2.82 10.18
N GLY A 222 -4.07 -2.61 8.97
CA GLY A 222 -5.24 -3.26 8.41
C GLY A 222 -4.85 -4.41 7.49
N TYR A 223 -5.57 -4.62 6.39
CA TYR A 223 -5.25 -5.64 5.40
C TYR A 223 -4.20 -5.13 4.42
N LEU A 224 -2.92 -5.15 4.86
CA LEU A 224 -1.74 -4.63 4.15
C LEU A 224 -1.77 -3.11 3.93
N PHE A 225 -2.36 -2.38 4.85
CA PHE A 225 -2.39 -0.92 4.94
C PHE A 225 -1.95 -0.48 6.33
N TRP A 226 -1.17 0.60 6.40
CA TRP A 226 -0.79 1.23 7.66
C TRP A 226 -1.88 2.19 8.11
N VAL A 227 -2.30 2.06 9.35
CA VAL A 227 -3.32 2.91 9.97
C VAL A 227 -2.65 3.75 11.05
N PRO A 228 -2.65 5.08 10.91
CA PRO A 228 -2.03 5.95 11.90
C PRO A 228 -2.84 5.93 13.20
N ASP A 229 -2.14 6.06 14.33
CA ASP A 229 -2.76 6.41 15.61
C ASP A 229 -2.99 7.92 15.63
N VAL A 230 -4.15 8.33 15.21
CA VAL A 230 -4.52 9.73 15.20
C VAL A 230 -5.66 9.95 16.18
N ASP A 231 -5.30 10.45 17.32
CA ASP A 231 -6.25 11.02 18.31
C ASP A 231 -6.84 12.37 17.79
N SER A 232 -7.09 12.45 16.48
CA SER A 232 -7.67 13.64 15.90
C SER A 232 -8.79 13.29 14.93
N THR A 233 -9.95 13.85 15.17
CA THR A 233 -11.10 13.85 14.25
C THR A 233 -10.74 14.35 12.83
N TYR A 234 -9.59 15.00 12.68
CA TYR A 234 -9.14 15.57 11.41
C TYR A 234 -8.62 14.50 10.43
N PHE A 235 -7.91 13.48 10.91
CA PHE A 235 -7.38 12.37 10.10
C PHE A 235 -8.18 11.08 10.28
N GLU A 236 -9.41 11.21 10.72
CA GLU A 236 -10.31 10.07 10.83
C GLU A 236 -10.37 9.27 9.52
N ASN A 237 -10.19 7.96 9.61
CA ASN A 237 -10.14 7.02 8.50
C ASN A 237 -8.99 7.25 7.48
N SER A 238 -7.97 8.03 7.85
CA SER A 238 -6.76 8.14 7.03
C SER A 238 -5.90 6.90 7.13
N PHE A 239 -5.14 6.61 6.09
CA PHE A 239 -4.23 5.47 6.05
C PHE A 239 -3.01 5.76 5.16
N PHE A 240 -1.99 4.92 5.31
CA PHE A 240 -0.78 4.95 4.48
C PHE A 240 -0.57 3.64 3.73
N ILE A 241 -0.03 3.77 2.54
CA ILE A 241 0.54 2.71 1.73
C ILE A 241 2.02 3.03 1.63
N MET A 242 2.89 2.16 2.16
CA MET A 242 4.30 2.51 2.32
C MET A 242 5.22 1.45 1.73
N GLY A 243 6.24 1.93 1.03
CA GLY A 243 7.33 1.13 0.50
C GLY A 243 8.69 1.67 0.93
N THR A 244 9.66 0.76 1.02
CA THR A 244 11.04 1.09 1.37
C THR A 244 11.58 2.23 0.51
N GLY A 245 12.34 3.12 1.11
CA GLY A 245 13.02 4.22 0.41
C GLY A 245 12.16 5.44 0.14
N GLY A 246 10.93 5.53 0.69
CA GLY A 246 10.07 6.70 0.51
C GLY A 246 9.06 6.61 -0.63
N GLN A 247 8.72 5.39 -1.02
CA GLN A 247 7.58 5.10 -1.89
C GLN A 247 6.32 5.15 -1.03
N ASN A 248 5.59 6.26 -1.02
CA ASN A 248 4.48 6.42 -0.10
C ASN A 248 3.22 6.94 -0.81
N ILE A 249 2.07 6.55 -0.27
CA ILE A 249 0.78 7.18 -0.56
C ILE A 249 0.08 7.43 0.78
N PHE A 250 -0.14 8.68 1.11
CA PHE A 250 -1.04 9.08 2.18
C PHE A 250 -2.42 9.33 1.60
N VAL A 251 -3.44 8.82 2.26
CA VAL A 251 -4.84 8.97 1.85
C VAL A 251 -5.66 9.45 3.04
N SER A 252 -6.35 10.57 2.87
CA SER A 252 -7.29 11.12 3.84
C SER A 252 -8.68 11.26 3.21
N PRO A 253 -9.58 10.29 3.44
CA PRO A 253 -10.95 10.33 2.89
C PRO A 253 -11.71 11.57 3.31
N ARG A 254 -11.60 11.97 4.57
CA ARG A 254 -12.30 13.15 5.12
C ARG A 254 -11.93 14.44 4.40
N GLN A 255 -10.67 14.61 4.00
CA GLN A 255 -10.21 15.77 3.25
C GLN A 255 -10.29 15.58 1.74
N SER A 256 -10.68 14.40 1.24
CA SER A 256 -10.53 14.04 -0.17
C SER A 256 -9.12 14.31 -0.69
N LEU A 257 -8.10 14.00 0.13
CA LEU A 257 -6.70 14.32 -0.09
C LEU A 257 -5.88 13.04 -0.30
N LEU A 258 -4.98 13.09 -1.28
CA LEU A 258 -3.97 12.08 -1.54
C LEU A 258 -2.63 12.77 -1.74
N ILE A 259 -1.58 12.25 -1.10
CA ILE A 259 -0.19 12.65 -1.32
C ILE A 259 0.60 11.39 -1.66
N ALA A 260 1.25 11.38 -2.82
CA ALA A 260 2.10 10.27 -3.25
C ALA A 260 3.53 10.75 -3.48
N THR A 261 4.51 9.93 -3.09
CA THR A 261 5.94 10.20 -3.30
C THR A 261 6.64 9.00 -3.92
N HIS A 262 7.57 9.28 -4.85
CA HIS A 262 8.60 8.36 -5.30
C HIS A 262 9.97 8.84 -4.87
N SER A 263 10.86 7.90 -4.59
CA SER A 263 12.24 8.21 -4.22
C SER A 263 13.22 7.23 -4.86
N HIS A 264 14.43 7.70 -5.11
CA HIS A 264 15.55 6.85 -5.46
C HIS A 264 16.01 6.04 -4.23
N LEU A 265 16.34 4.80 -4.43
CA LEU A 265 16.96 3.96 -3.40
C LEU A 265 18.48 4.02 -3.57
N TYR A 266 19.13 4.64 -2.61
CA TYR A 266 20.58 4.53 -2.48
C TYR A 266 20.89 3.52 -1.36
N PRO A 267 21.67 2.47 -1.61
CA PRO A 267 21.90 1.38 -0.64
C PRO A 267 22.47 1.82 0.70
N GLU A 268 23.15 2.96 0.72
CA GLU A 268 23.94 3.42 1.88
C GLU A 268 23.09 4.07 2.97
N ASP A 269 21.83 4.50 2.65
CA ASP A 269 21.02 5.34 3.55
C ASP A 269 19.52 4.98 3.57
N ILE A 270 19.17 3.75 3.20
CA ILE A 270 17.78 3.31 2.93
C ILE A 270 16.80 3.63 4.08
N ASN A 271 17.22 3.43 5.32
CA ASN A 271 16.33 3.55 6.48
C ASN A 271 16.21 4.99 6.97
N GLU A 272 17.27 5.77 6.93
CA GLU A 272 17.29 7.15 7.43
C GLU A 272 16.48 8.08 6.51
N HIS A 273 16.70 7.98 5.20
CA HIS A 273 16.01 8.83 4.21
C HIS A 273 14.53 8.48 4.03
N ALA A 274 14.16 7.19 4.09
CA ALA A 274 12.76 6.79 4.04
C ALA A 274 11.97 7.33 5.22
N ASN A 275 12.53 7.24 6.42
CA ASN A 275 11.93 7.80 7.63
C ASN A 275 11.89 9.34 7.56
N THR A 276 12.94 9.97 7.07
CA THR A 276 13.00 11.43 6.93
C THR A 276 11.95 11.94 5.95
N LEU A 277 11.79 11.32 4.77
CA LEU A 277 10.76 11.73 3.82
C LEU A 277 9.35 11.51 4.39
N PHE A 278 9.10 10.38 5.04
CA PHE A 278 7.82 10.11 5.69
C PHE A 278 7.53 11.16 6.77
N LEU A 279 8.49 11.44 7.67
CA LEU A 279 8.33 12.43 8.73
C LEU A 279 8.16 13.84 8.16
N ASN A 280 8.86 14.21 7.08
CA ASN A 280 8.66 15.49 6.44
C ASN A 280 7.26 15.66 5.85
N VAL A 281 6.73 14.63 5.19
CA VAL A 281 5.33 14.66 4.71
C VAL A 281 4.37 14.73 5.92
N TRP A 282 4.61 13.92 6.95
CA TRP A 282 3.79 13.88 8.14
C TRP A 282 3.82 15.20 8.93
N ASP A 283 5.01 15.73 9.18
CA ASP A 283 5.20 16.88 10.07
C ASP A 283 5.02 18.23 9.38
N ASN A 284 5.24 18.31 8.06
CA ASN A 284 5.25 19.58 7.35
C ASN A 284 4.15 19.70 6.29
N VAL A 285 3.84 18.65 5.55
CA VAL A 285 2.82 18.72 4.47
C VAL A 285 1.42 18.49 5.02
N ILE A 286 1.24 17.40 5.78
CA ILE A 286 -0.08 17.05 6.33
C ILE A 286 -0.66 18.13 7.25
N PRO A 287 0.07 18.76 8.19
CA PRO A 287 -0.46 19.81 9.05
C PRO A 287 -0.98 21.03 8.31
N ILE A 288 -0.50 21.30 7.11
CA ILE A 288 -0.97 22.46 6.32
C ILE A 288 -2.40 22.26 5.88
N PHE A 289 -2.75 21.07 5.43
CA PHE A 289 -4.16 20.73 5.17
C PHE A 289 -5.01 20.71 6.45
N LYS A 290 -4.38 20.61 7.63
CA LYS A 290 -5.03 20.73 8.94
C LYS A 290 -5.35 22.18 9.32
N LEU A 291 -4.48 23.12 8.95
CA LEU A 291 -4.69 24.54 9.22
C LEU A 291 -5.73 25.16 8.29
N GLY A 292 -5.98 24.54 7.13
CA GLY A 292 -6.97 24.99 6.17
C GLY A 292 -6.48 26.20 5.36
N ASP A 293 -7.12 27.30 5.53
CA ASP A 293 -6.87 28.57 4.83
C ASP A 293 -5.49 29.17 5.19
N LEU A 294 -4.50 28.97 4.32
CA LEU A 294 -3.13 29.42 4.52
C LEU A 294 -2.88 30.84 4.03
N ASN A 295 -3.62 31.26 3.01
CA ASN A 295 -3.54 32.60 2.47
C ASN A 295 -4.48 33.59 3.17
N THR A 296 -5.26 33.11 4.16
CA THR A 296 -6.21 33.90 4.97
C THR A 296 -7.35 34.53 4.17
N ASP A 297 -7.74 33.94 3.03
CA ASP A 297 -8.82 34.44 2.19
C ASP A 297 -10.20 33.83 2.52
N THR A 298 -10.29 33.05 3.59
CA THR A 298 -11.48 32.34 4.09
C THR A 298 -11.94 31.17 3.22
N ARG A 299 -11.09 30.69 2.31
CA ARG A 299 -11.32 29.51 1.49
C ARG A 299 -10.19 28.52 1.67
N ILE A 300 -10.47 27.25 1.49
CA ILE A 300 -9.45 26.20 1.41
C ILE A 300 -9.39 25.76 -0.04
N ASP A 301 -8.48 26.31 -0.81
CA ASP A 301 -8.40 26.06 -2.24
C ASP A 301 -6.94 25.93 -2.77
N ILE A 302 -6.79 26.03 -4.08
CA ILE A 302 -5.49 25.87 -4.75
C ILE A 302 -4.47 26.97 -4.37
N LEU A 303 -4.93 28.15 -3.93
CA LEU A 303 -4.05 29.25 -3.55
C LEU A 303 -3.32 28.96 -2.23
N ASP A 304 -3.98 28.25 -1.32
CA ASP A 304 -3.38 27.77 -0.07
C ASP A 304 -2.22 26.80 -0.38
N ILE A 305 -2.39 26.00 -1.42
CA ILE A 305 -1.41 25.03 -1.88
C ILE A 305 -0.26 25.71 -2.62
N ILE A 306 -0.52 26.79 -3.35
CA ILE A 306 0.54 27.61 -3.97
C ILE A 306 1.37 28.31 -2.89
N HIS A 307 0.72 28.85 -1.86
CA HIS A 307 1.44 29.38 -0.69
C HIS A 307 2.29 28.31 0.01
N LEU A 308 1.79 27.05 0.01
CA LEU A 308 2.55 25.91 0.48
C LEU A 308 3.76 25.63 -0.41
N SER A 309 3.59 25.58 -1.74
CA SER A 309 4.69 25.33 -2.67
C SER A 309 5.79 26.40 -2.49
N ASP A 310 5.42 27.66 -2.34
CA ASP A 310 6.36 28.75 -2.10
C ASP A 310 7.05 28.65 -0.72
N SER A 311 6.37 28.12 0.30
CA SER A 311 6.95 27.91 1.64
C SER A 311 7.77 26.62 1.74
N ILE A 312 7.57 25.67 0.84
CA ILE A 312 8.34 24.42 0.74
C ILE A 312 9.55 24.59 -0.20
N ILE A 313 9.44 25.46 -1.21
CA ILE A 313 10.47 25.73 -2.23
C ILE A 313 11.44 26.87 -1.79
N ASN A 314 11.03 27.76 -0.90
CA ASN A 314 11.86 28.84 -0.34
C ASN A 314 12.25 28.55 1.11
#